data_0a4ecc19a342fe8123326337ff1a32d0
#
_entry.id   0a4ecc19a342fe8123326337ff1a32d0
#
_cell.length_a   1.000
_cell.length_b   1.000
_cell.length_c   1.000
_cell.angle_alpha   90.00
_cell.angle_beta   90.00
_cell.angle_gamma   90.00
#
_symmetry.space_group_name_H-M   'P 1'
#
loop_
_entity.id
_entity.type
_entity.pdbx_description
1 polymer ?
#
loop_
_entity_poly.entity_id
_entity_poly.type
_entity_poly.pdbx_seq_one_letter_code
_entity_poly.pdbx_strand_id
1 'polypeptide(L)'
;MKDKKMIRIKILKPKNCCVAIVLLFLVAGCKPKVYLMPTPAALQTGEHDPFARNPELEETNRVVVAYATNRMGVGPEDDRKYITLFDGYLRLGTAQIRIGSVNKTWKDIYSLSTSRERQSDIRLDLEAAKELAELNSAAPIDELSPEARLFFEGLNEALDRSLDKDLILYVHGANNNFYRASAQAAQFHHFTGRNSVVLFYAWPSAESFLRYAVDVNNAGRTVPVFSRLLELLGRYTKARHIDILAYSAGAQVVSPALALLRENHASENIGELKQQLRLGEVYFAAPDVDFKVFLENLATYIDLPQNVTLTVNPDDTVLALAAMHHNVSRAGSPDPDELSVEETRWVIDASRKMPLDILWITAETIPDMSSGSHSFWYSHPWVSTDVLIQFLFQARPAERGLVPYEEADGVRLWYFPADYPEQSSQAINRLKEERR
;
A
#
# COMPACT_ATOMS: atom_id res chain seq x y z
N MET A 1 -33.95 28.37 -35.48
CA MET A 1 -33.02 27.61 -36.31
C MET A 1 -31.68 27.58 -35.54
N LYS A 2 -31.35 26.48 -34.86
CA LYS A 2 -30.08 26.29 -34.15
C LYS A 2 -29.32 25.18 -34.86
N ASP A 3 -28.17 25.53 -35.41
CA ASP A 3 -27.26 24.63 -36.11
C ASP A 3 -26.74 23.54 -35.21
N LYS A 4 -27.03 22.30 -35.51
CA LYS A 4 -26.41 21.12 -34.92
C LYS A 4 -25.04 20.91 -35.58
N LYS A 5 -23.95 21.24 -34.88
CA LYS A 5 -22.60 20.81 -35.26
C LYS A 5 -22.48 19.31 -35.06
N MET A 6 -22.47 18.56 -36.17
CA MET A 6 -22.11 17.14 -36.17
C MET A 6 -20.62 16.96 -35.96
N ILE A 7 -20.24 16.31 -34.85
CA ILE A 7 -18.86 15.89 -34.61
C ILE A 7 -18.55 14.71 -35.53
N ARG A 8 -17.73 14.93 -36.54
CA ARG A 8 -17.19 13.85 -37.39
C ARG A 8 -16.08 13.13 -36.63
N ILE A 9 -16.37 11.91 -36.18
CA ILE A 9 -15.34 10.97 -35.69
C ILE A 9 -14.45 10.58 -36.88
N LYS A 10 -13.18 10.97 -36.87
CA LYS A 10 -12.19 10.50 -37.83
C LYS A 10 -11.84 9.04 -37.51
N ILE A 11 -12.37 8.12 -38.30
CA ILE A 11 -11.97 6.71 -38.29
C ILE A 11 -10.51 6.64 -38.77
N LEU A 12 -9.61 6.25 -37.88
CA LEU A 12 -8.19 5.99 -38.18
C LEU A 12 -8.09 4.85 -39.21
N LYS A 13 -7.36 5.10 -40.31
CA LYS A 13 -7.15 4.09 -41.38
C LYS A 13 -6.38 2.88 -40.80
N PRO A 14 -6.72 1.64 -41.22
CA PRO A 14 -6.18 0.40 -40.65
C PRO A 14 -4.64 0.26 -40.66
N LYS A 15 -3.93 0.98 -41.52
CA LYS A 15 -2.46 1.00 -41.59
C LYS A 15 -1.79 1.61 -40.34
N ASN A 16 -2.45 2.50 -39.63
CA ASN A 16 -1.91 3.14 -38.42
C ASN A 16 -2.14 2.29 -37.16
N CYS A 17 -3.12 1.38 -37.16
CA CYS A 17 -3.33 0.42 -36.08
C CYS A 17 -2.20 -0.60 -35.96
N CYS A 18 -1.68 -1.11 -37.10
CA CYS A 18 -0.57 -2.08 -37.06
C CYS A 18 0.74 -1.47 -36.52
N VAL A 19 1.01 -0.20 -36.82
CA VAL A 19 2.21 0.49 -36.31
C VAL A 19 2.09 0.76 -34.81
N ALA A 20 0.91 1.12 -34.30
CA ALA A 20 0.66 1.31 -32.88
C ALA A 20 0.76 0.00 -32.09
N ILE A 21 0.29 -1.12 -32.65
CA ILE A 21 0.39 -2.45 -32.03
C ILE A 21 1.85 -2.93 -32.04
N VAL A 22 2.62 -2.70 -33.10
CA VAL A 22 4.05 -3.07 -33.16
C VAL A 22 4.89 -2.22 -32.20
N LEU A 23 4.56 -0.92 -32.04
CA LEU A 23 5.22 -0.08 -31.03
C LEU A 23 4.89 -0.53 -29.59
N LEU A 24 3.67 -1.00 -29.30
CA LEU A 24 3.33 -1.60 -28.01
C LEU A 24 4.13 -2.88 -27.71
N PHE A 25 4.43 -3.70 -28.74
CA PHE A 25 5.23 -4.92 -28.57
C PHE A 25 6.73 -4.64 -28.37
N LEU A 26 7.26 -3.54 -28.88
CA LEU A 26 8.66 -3.17 -28.69
C LEU A 26 8.98 -2.59 -27.31
N VAL A 27 7.96 -2.13 -26.57
CA VAL A 27 8.11 -1.65 -25.16
C VAL A 27 8.06 -2.81 -24.15
N ALA A 28 7.63 -4.01 -24.55
CA ALA A 28 7.46 -5.17 -23.67
C ALA A 28 8.78 -5.83 -23.20
N GLY A 29 9.95 -5.34 -23.62
CA GLY A 29 11.25 -6.00 -23.36
C GLY A 29 12.03 -5.51 -22.14
N CYS A 30 11.77 -4.31 -21.62
CA CYS A 30 12.47 -3.81 -20.44
C CYS A 30 11.55 -3.90 -19.22
N LYS A 31 11.87 -4.78 -18.27
CA LYS A 31 11.23 -4.78 -16.95
C LYS A 31 11.38 -3.37 -16.34
N PRO A 32 10.30 -2.66 -16.02
CA PRO A 32 10.41 -1.30 -15.49
C PRO A 32 11.19 -1.32 -14.19
N LYS A 33 12.24 -0.51 -14.14
CA LYS A 33 13.07 -0.32 -12.95
C LYS A 33 12.28 0.44 -11.89
N VAL A 34 12.53 0.14 -10.63
CA VAL A 34 12.00 0.93 -9.51
C VAL A 34 13.05 1.95 -9.10
N TYR A 35 12.59 3.18 -8.89
CA TYR A 35 13.43 4.27 -8.41
C TYR A 35 12.95 4.70 -7.03
N LEU A 36 13.88 5.22 -6.24
CA LEU A 36 13.57 5.75 -4.92
C LEU A 36 12.54 6.88 -5.05
N MET A 37 11.45 6.79 -4.33
CA MET A 37 10.39 7.79 -4.34
C MET A 37 10.90 9.18 -3.98
N PRO A 38 10.25 10.27 -4.42
CA PRO A 38 10.57 11.62 -3.99
C PRO A 38 10.62 11.71 -2.47
N THR A 39 11.51 12.53 -1.94
CA THR A 39 11.59 12.75 -0.49
C THR A 39 10.24 13.28 0.01
N PRO A 40 9.62 12.64 1.02
CA PRO A 40 8.40 13.15 1.64
C PRO A 40 8.53 14.60 2.08
N ALA A 41 7.50 15.43 1.90
CA ALA A 41 7.56 16.87 2.10
C ALA A 41 8.08 17.27 3.49
N ALA A 42 7.65 16.57 4.53
CA ALA A 42 8.09 16.83 5.90
C ALA A 42 9.60 16.60 6.14
N LEU A 43 10.26 15.82 5.27
CA LEU A 43 11.69 15.51 5.39
C LEU A 43 12.58 16.43 4.54
N GLN A 44 11.98 17.27 3.68
CA GLN A 44 12.72 18.09 2.70
C GLN A 44 13.44 19.30 3.30
N THR A 45 12.97 19.77 4.46
CA THR A 45 13.51 20.97 5.12
C THR A 45 14.69 20.69 6.05
N GLY A 46 14.94 19.39 6.37
CA GLY A 46 15.92 18.98 7.39
C GLY A 46 15.46 19.22 8.83
N GLU A 47 14.26 19.77 9.06
CA GLU A 47 13.67 19.94 10.40
C GLU A 47 13.35 18.59 11.03
N HIS A 48 12.88 17.65 10.22
CA HIS A 48 12.56 16.29 10.63
C HIS A 48 13.52 15.31 9.97
N ASP A 49 14.58 14.95 10.69
CA ASP A 49 15.48 13.88 10.29
C ASP A 49 14.88 12.53 10.78
N PRO A 50 14.47 11.64 9.87
CA PRO A 50 13.90 10.35 10.26
C PRO A 50 14.92 9.40 10.85
N PHE A 51 16.22 9.59 10.54
CA PHE A 51 17.30 8.70 10.93
C PHE A 51 17.92 9.06 12.29
N ALA A 52 17.79 10.32 12.74
CA ALA A 52 18.49 10.85 13.92
C ALA A 52 18.19 10.10 15.22
N ARG A 53 17.07 9.42 15.33
CA ARG A 53 16.63 8.72 16.55
C ARG A 53 16.77 7.20 16.46
N ASN A 54 17.27 6.65 15.37
CA ASN A 54 17.44 5.22 15.23
C ASN A 54 18.81 4.78 15.82
N PRO A 55 18.86 4.17 17.03
CA PRO A 55 20.11 3.75 17.64
C PRO A 55 20.74 2.52 16.96
N GLU A 56 19.92 1.77 16.20
CA GLU A 56 20.33 0.56 15.48
C GLU A 56 20.54 0.84 13.97
N LEU A 57 20.67 2.12 13.60
CA LEU A 57 20.83 2.51 12.21
C LEU A 57 22.09 1.93 11.59
N GLU A 58 21.90 1.02 10.67
CA GLU A 58 22.98 0.58 9.79
C GLU A 58 23.24 1.62 8.70
N GLU A 59 24.38 2.30 8.78
CA GLU A 59 24.81 3.33 7.82
C GLU A 59 25.28 2.70 6.49
N THR A 60 24.35 2.07 5.79
CA THR A 60 24.59 1.37 4.54
C THR A 60 23.56 1.78 3.47
N ASN A 61 23.88 1.58 2.21
CA ASN A 61 22.93 1.74 1.11
C ASN A 61 22.04 0.49 0.89
N ARG A 62 22.07 -0.47 1.81
CA ARG A 62 21.24 -1.66 1.81
C ARG A 62 20.11 -1.52 2.80
N VAL A 63 18.97 -2.09 2.44
CA VAL A 63 17.77 -2.16 3.28
C VAL A 63 17.27 -3.59 3.25
N VAL A 64 17.02 -4.16 4.41
CA VAL A 64 16.42 -5.50 4.54
C VAL A 64 14.98 -5.33 5.02
N VAL A 65 14.05 -6.02 4.34
CA VAL A 65 12.63 -6.07 4.68
C VAL A 65 12.16 -7.52 4.76
N ALA A 66 11.24 -7.80 5.66
CA ALA A 66 10.59 -9.11 5.72
C ALA A 66 9.59 -9.27 4.58
N TYR A 67 9.33 -10.51 4.18
CA TYR A 67 8.25 -10.79 3.23
C TYR A 67 7.44 -12.03 3.61
N ALA A 68 6.21 -12.02 3.12
CA ALA A 68 5.36 -13.19 2.98
C ALA A 68 4.87 -13.27 1.53
N THR A 69 4.75 -14.48 0.98
CA THR A 69 4.27 -14.68 -0.38
C THR A 69 3.61 -16.04 -0.55
N ASN A 70 2.61 -16.09 -1.40
CA ASN A 70 2.01 -17.32 -1.91
C ASN A 70 2.35 -17.57 -3.39
N ARG A 71 3.42 -16.91 -3.89
CA ARG A 71 4.03 -17.21 -5.18
C ARG A 71 4.85 -18.49 -5.09
N MET A 72 4.84 -19.27 -6.17
CA MET A 72 5.72 -20.44 -6.27
C MET A 72 7.18 -20.00 -6.26
N GLY A 73 7.96 -20.57 -5.34
CA GLY A 73 9.39 -20.36 -5.24
C GLY A 73 10.16 -21.28 -6.20
N VAL A 74 11.21 -20.76 -6.84
CA VAL A 74 12.14 -21.52 -7.69
C VAL A 74 13.59 -21.15 -7.38
N GLY A 75 14.52 -22.09 -7.56
CA GLY A 75 15.93 -21.91 -7.23
C GLY A 75 16.24 -22.19 -5.73
N PRO A 76 17.49 -21.94 -5.29
CA PRO A 76 17.93 -22.20 -3.92
C PRO A 76 17.29 -21.22 -2.92
N GLU A 77 17.19 -21.62 -1.66
CA GLU A 77 16.53 -20.83 -0.61
C GLU A 77 17.25 -19.49 -0.33
N ASP A 78 18.58 -19.46 -0.45
CA ASP A 78 19.38 -18.25 -0.22
C ASP A 78 19.30 -17.22 -1.37
N ASP A 79 18.85 -17.63 -2.56
CA ASP A 79 18.60 -16.76 -3.73
C ASP A 79 17.31 -17.18 -4.42
N ARG A 80 16.22 -17.19 -3.67
CA ARG A 80 14.91 -17.61 -4.13
C ARG A 80 14.34 -16.65 -5.16
N LYS A 81 13.84 -17.17 -6.26
CA LYS A 81 13.05 -16.43 -7.24
C LYS A 81 11.58 -16.81 -7.09
N TYR A 82 10.70 -15.86 -7.27
CA TYR A 82 9.26 -16.06 -7.16
C TYR A 82 8.57 -15.76 -8.48
N ILE A 83 7.84 -16.74 -8.99
CA ILE A 83 7.10 -16.64 -10.26
C ILE A 83 5.61 -16.37 -10.02
N THR A 84 4.84 -16.06 -11.07
CA THR A 84 3.43 -15.67 -10.98
C THR A 84 2.47 -16.85 -10.77
N LEU A 85 2.97 -18.02 -10.37
CA LEU A 85 2.14 -19.17 -10.06
C LEU A 85 1.81 -19.24 -8.58
N PHE A 86 0.58 -19.62 -8.29
CA PHE A 86 0.09 -19.89 -6.95
C PHE A 86 0.35 -21.37 -6.61
N ASP A 87 0.91 -21.67 -5.45
CA ASP A 87 1.21 -23.04 -5.04
C ASP A 87 0.52 -23.49 -3.72
N GLY A 88 -0.27 -22.61 -3.11
CA GLY A 88 -1.03 -22.91 -1.89
C GLY A 88 -0.23 -22.85 -0.59
N TYR A 89 1.07 -22.58 -0.65
CA TYR A 89 1.92 -22.38 0.52
C TYR A 89 2.09 -20.89 0.80
N LEU A 90 2.26 -20.59 2.09
CA LEU A 90 2.74 -19.29 2.55
C LEU A 90 4.24 -19.39 2.81
N ARG A 91 5.03 -18.64 2.05
CA ARG A 91 6.50 -18.59 2.17
C ARG A 91 6.91 -17.32 2.86
N LEU A 92 7.81 -17.43 3.82
CA LEU A 92 8.27 -16.35 4.68
C LEU A 92 9.78 -16.17 4.51
N GLY A 93 10.25 -14.93 4.53
CA GLY A 93 11.67 -14.68 4.39
C GLY A 93 12.07 -13.22 4.47
N THR A 94 13.28 -12.92 4.03
CA THR A 94 13.83 -11.56 3.95
C THR A 94 14.33 -11.22 2.57
N ALA A 95 14.17 -9.96 2.17
CA ALA A 95 14.67 -9.43 0.90
C ALA A 95 15.64 -8.28 1.18
N GLN A 96 16.81 -8.30 0.53
CA GLN A 96 17.80 -7.24 0.62
C GLN A 96 17.77 -6.38 -0.63
N ILE A 97 17.50 -5.10 -0.45
CA ILE A 97 17.40 -4.10 -1.51
C ILE A 97 18.53 -3.09 -1.37
N ARG A 98 19.23 -2.82 -2.47
CA ARG A 98 20.22 -1.75 -2.53
C ARG A 98 19.61 -0.49 -3.11
N ILE A 99 19.87 0.64 -2.44
CA ILE A 99 19.53 1.98 -2.88
C ILE A 99 20.72 2.57 -3.65
N GLY A 100 20.54 2.81 -4.95
CA GLY A 100 21.57 3.35 -5.83
C GLY A 100 22.63 2.35 -6.28
N SER A 101 23.75 2.84 -6.78
CA SER A 101 24.86 2.00 -7.23
C SER A 101 25.64 1.41 -6.05
N VAL A 102 26.47 0.37 -6.33
CA VAL A 102 27.32 -0.27 -5.31
C VAL A 102 28.29 0.70 -4.63
N ASN A 103 28.65 1.80 -5.30
CA ASN A 103 29.59 2.78 -4.78
C ASN A 103 28.92 3.93 -3.99
N LYS A 104 27.58 3.92 -3.86
CA LYS A 104 26.88 4.91 -3.05
C LYS A 104 27.12 4.65 -1.57
N THR A 105 27.61 5.67 -0.87
CA THR A 105 27.82 5.64 0.59
C THR A 105 26.54 5.97 1.33
N TRP A 106 26.52 5.72 2.64
CA TRP A 106 25.41 6.19 3.49
C TRP A 106 25.24 7.72 3.41
N LYS A 107 26.33 8.46 3.43
CA LYS A 107 26.28 9.94 3.31
C LYS A 107 25.56 10.40 2.04
N ASP A 108 25.80 9.71 0.91
CA ASP A 108 25.09 10.00 -0.34
C ASP A 108 23.59 9.72 -0.22
N ILE A 109 23.23 8.56 0.37
CA ILE A 109 21.83 8.17 0.53
C ILE A 109 21.11 9.10 1.49
N TYR A 110 21.74 9.44 2.62
CA TYR A 110 21.20 10.37 3.60
C TYR A 110 20.89 11.73 2.97
N SER A 111 21.86 12.32 2.26
CA SER A 111 21.67 13.60 1.57
C SER A 111 20.51 13.56 0.57
N LEU A 112 20.39 12.47 -0.21
CA LEU A 112 19.31 12.29 -1.18
C LEU A 112 17.94 12.08 -0.53
N SER A 113 17.90 11.59 0.70
CA SER A 113 16.67 11.26 1.44
C SER A 113 16.16 12.40 2.33
N THR A 114 16.98 13.44 2.53
CA THR A 114 16.65 14.61 3.35
C THR A 114 16.66 15.92 2.55
N SER A 115 16.71 15.85 1.21
CA SER A 115 16.72 17.00 0.31
C SER A 115 15.50 16.99 -0.61
N ARG A 116 15.01 18.20 -0.93
CA ARG A 116 13.94 18.41 -1.92
C ARG A 116 14.42 18.09 -3.33
N GLU A 117 15.64 18.50 -3.67
CA GLU A 117 16.16 18.41 -5.01
C GLU A 117 17.07 17.19 -5.17
N ARG A 118 16.77 16.36 -6.17
CA ARG A 118 17.62 15.26 -6.59
C ARG A 118 18.09 15.49 -8.01
N GLN A 119 19.40 15.35 -8.22
CA GLN A 119 20.01 15.53 -9.53
C GLN A 119 19.76 14.37 -10.49
N SER A 120 19.35 13.20 -9.98
CA SER A 120 19.11 12.00 -10.79
C SER A 120 18.20 10.99 -10.07
N ASP A 121 17.56 10.15 -10.84
CA ASP A 121 16.81 9.00 -10.36
C ASP A 121 17.73 7.98 -9.67
N ILE A 122 17.35 7.56 -8.49
CA ILE A 122 18.10 6.59 -7.68
C ILE A 122 17.42 5.22 -7.81
N ARG A 123 18.08 4.31 -8.51
CA ARG A 123 17.54 2.97 -8.74
C ARG A 123 17.58 2.13 -7.46
N LEU A 124 16.55 1.30 -7.29
CA LEU A 124 16.47 0.26 -6.27
C LEU A 124 16.72 -1.10 -6.91
N ASP A 125 17.63 -1.90 -6.36
CA ASP A 125 17.98 -3.22 -6.87
C ASP A 125 17.76 -4.29 -5.80
N LEU A 126 17.01 -5.35 -6.12
CA LEU A 126 16.94 -6.54 -5.28
C LEU A 126 18.25 -7.32 -5.42
N GLU A 127 19.02 -7.42 -4.34
CA GLU A 127 20.30 -8.16 -4.32
C GLU A 127 20.11 -9.62 -3.92
N ALA A 128 19.22 -9.91 -2.97
CA ALA A 128 18.93 -11.26 -2.51
C ALA A 128 17.49 -11.38 -1.97
N ALA A 129 16.93 -12.58 -2.11
CA ALA A 129 15.71 -12.98 -1.41
C ALA A 129 15.99 -14.34 -0.77
N LYS A 130 16.02 -14.35 0.57
CA LYS A 130 16.23 -15.54 1.38
C LYS A 130 14.91 -16.06 1.89
N GLU A 131 14.51 -17.26 1.49
CA GLU A 131 13.38 -17.97 2.05
C GLU A 131 13.80 -18.60 3.39
N LEU A 132 13.06 -18.35 4.45
CA LEU A 132 13.34 -18.82 5.80
C LEU A 132 12.39 -19.91 6.25
N ALA A 133 11.14 -19.88 5.77
CA ALA A 133 10.15 -20.88 6.12
C ALA A 133 9.08 -21.03 5.02
N GLU A 134 8.49 -22.20 4.98
CA GLU A 134 7.31 -22.53 4.17
C GLU A 134 6.22 -23.09 5.09
N LEU A 135 5.01 -22.59 4.94
CA LEU A 135 3.84 -23.00 5.72
C LEU A 135 2.73 -23.48 4.79
N ASN A 136 2.15 -24.62 5.08
CA ASN A 136 0.87 -24.96 4.46
C ASN A 136 -0.21 -24.01 4.98
N SER A 137 -0.81 -23.23 4.10
CA SER A 137 -1.82 -22.24 4.48
C SER A 137 -3.09 -22.84 5.11
N ALA A 138 -3.34 -24.13 4.91
CA ALA A 138 -4.45 -24.87 5.48
C ALA A 138 -4.12 -25.58 6.80
N ALA A 139 -2.85 -25.57 7.25
CA ALA A 139 -2.46 -26.20 8.51
C ALA A 139 -3.05 -25.47 9.73
N PRO A 140 -3.28 -26.15 10.87
CA PRO A 140 -3.71 -25.51 12.10
C PRO A 140 -2.78 -24.38 12.52
N ILE A 141 -3.33 -23.29 13.10
CA ILE A 141 -2.54 -22.12 13.46
C ILE A 141 -1.47 -22.42 14.54
N ASP A 142 -1.73 -23.40 15.36
CA ASP A 142 -0.85 -23.80 16.46
C ASP A 142 0.33 -24.69 16.04
N GLU A 143 0.29 -25.17 14.78
CA GLU A 143 1.28 -26.11 14.24
C GLU A 143 2.30 -25.39 13.35
N LEU A 144 3.13 -24.53 13.97
CA LEU A 144 4.26 -23.93 13.25
C LEU A 144 5.46 -24.85 13.21
N SER A 145 6.12 -24.94 12.03
CA SER A 145 7.43 -25.55 11.92
C SER A 145 8.48 -24.76 12.73
N PRO A 146 9.61 -25.38 13.12
CA PRO A 146 10.69 -24.68 13.79
C PRO A 146 11.19 -23.46 13.00
N GLU A 147 11.30 -23.58 11.68
CA GLU A 147 11.76 -22.50 10.79
C GLU A 147 10.78 -21.33 10.80
N ALA A 148 9.45 -21.60 10.77
CA ALA A 148 8.44 -20.56 10.86
C ALA A 148 8.44 -19.85 12.22
N ARG A 149 8.69 -20.59 13.32
CA ARG A 149 8.86 -19.98 14.65
C ARG A 149 10.06 -19.03 14.67
N LEU A 150 11.20 -19.45 14.12
CA LEU A 150 12.40 -18.61 14.03
C LEU A 150 12.13 -17.34 13.19
N PHE A 151 11.32 -17.42 12.13
CA PHE A 151 10.94 -16.23 11.37
C PHE A 151 10.17 -15.22 12.24
N PHE A 152 9.14 -15.68 12.98
CA PHE A 152 8.38 -14.79 13.88
C PHE A 152 9.21 -14.29 15.06
N GLU A 153 10.11 -15.08 15.58
CA GLU A 153 11.10 -14.66 16.60
C GLU A 153 11.99 -13.54 16.05
N GLY A 154 12.47 -13.66 14.80
CA GLY A 154 13.23 -12.61 14.13
C GLY A 154 12.45 -11.31 13.94
N LEU A 155 11.13 -11.40 13.61
CA LEU A 155 10.27 -10.21 13.59
C LEU A 155 10.14 -9.58 14.97
N ASN A 156 9.99 -10.40 16.02
CA ASN A 156 9.89 -9.92 17.40
C ASN A 156 11.18 -9.26 17.87
N GLU A 157 12.35 -9.80 17.53
CA GLU A 157 13.63 -9.16 17.79
C GLU A 157 13.77 -7.81 17.06
N ALA A 158 13.30 -7.72 15.82
CA ALA A 158 13.28 -6.46 15.08
C ALA A 158 12.35 -5.44 15.75
N LEU A 159 11.15 -5.84 16.17
CA LEU A 159 10.22 -5.02 16.95
C LEU A 159 10.82 -4.56 18.29
N ASP A 160 11.52 -5.45 19.00
CA ASP A 160 12.14 -5.11 20.26
C ASP A 160 13.26 -4.06 20.09
N ARG A 161 13.98 -4.06 18.96
CA ARG A 161 15.01 -3.06 18.65
C ARG A 161 14.44 -1.74 18.08
N SER A 162 13.33 -1.78 17.33
CA SER A 162 12.72 -0.60 16.73
C SER A 162 12.16 0.36 17.78
N LEU A 163 12.20 1.66 17.54
CA LEU A 163 11.47 2.64 18.36
C LEU A 163 9.96 2.54 18.11
N ASP A 164 9.57 2.35 16.86
CA ASP A 164 8.20 2.05 16.52
C ASP A 164 7.94 0.56 16.74
N LYS A 165 6.96 0.26 17.58
CA LYS A 165 6.58 -1.11 17.94
C LYS A 165 5.46 -1.67 17.07
N ASP A 166 5.11 -0.97 16.00
CA ASP A 166 4.08 -1.39 15.05
C ASP A 166 4.73 -2.13 13.88
N LEU A 167 3.97 -3.07 13.28
CA LEU A 167 4.37 -3.80 12.09
C LEU A 167 3.57 -3.27 10.90
N ILE A 168 4.25 -2.80 9.87
CA ILE A 168 3.63 -2.28 8.65
C ILE A 168 3.64 -3.36 7.58
N LEU A 169 2.45 -3.78 7.15
CA LEU A 169 2.23 -4.78 6.13
C LEU A 169 1.87 -4.11 4.80
N TYR A 170 2.80 -4.12 3.84
CA TYR A 170 2.57 -3.58 2.50
C TYR A 170 2.05 -4.64 1.53
N VAL A 171 0.94 -4.36 0.84
CA VAL A 171 0.32 -5.22 -0.18
C VAL A 171 0.28 -4.50 -1.51
N HIS A 172 1.03 -5.00 -2.49
CA HIS A 172 1.20 -4.37 -3.79
C HIS A 172 -0.01 -4.53 -4.72
N GLY A 173 -0.09 -3.67 -5.75
CA GLY A 173 -1.11 -3.71 -6.80
C GLY A 173 -0.87 -4.72 -7.92
N ALA A 174 -1.73 -4.68 -8.94
CA ALA A 174 -1.58 -5.45 -10.17
C ALA A 174 -0.30 -5.07 -10.95
N ASN A 175 0.03 -5.85 -11.98
CA ASN A 175 1.20 -5.63 -12.83
C ASN A 175 2.50 -5.46 -12.03
N ASN A 176 2.65 -6.23 -10.96
CA ASN A 176 3.77 -6.15 -10.04
C ASN A 176 4.43 -7.53 -9.87
N ASN A 177 5.73 -7.55 -9.69
CA ASN A 177 6.48 -8.76 -9.38
C ASN A 177 7.14 -8.65 -8.00
N PHE A 178 7.77 -9.72 -7.57
CA PHE A 178 8.43 -9.78 -6.27
C PHE A 178 9.49 -8.66 -6.11
N TYR A 179 10.29 -8.38 -7.13
CA TYR A 179 11.29 -7.30 -7.11
C TYR A 179 10.64 -5.93 -6.88
N ARG A 180 9.57 -5.60 -7.63
CA ARG A 180 8.91 -4.29 -7.49
C ARG A 180 8.25 -4.14 -6.13
N ALA A 181 7.60 -5.19 -5.65
CA ALA A 181 6.99 -5.21 -4.32
C ALA A 181 8.04 -5.01 -3.21
N SER A 182 9.16 -5.73 -3.27
CA SER A 182 10.25 -5.60 -2.31
C SER A 182 10.90 -4.21 -2.34
N ALA A 183 11.09 -3.63 -3.53
CA ALA A 183 11.66 -2.29 -3.66
C ALA A 183 10.73 -1.19 -3.12
N GLN A 184 9.41 -1.31 -3.35
CA GLN A 184 8.42 -0.39 -2.78
C GLN A 184 8.36 -0.48 -1.25
N ALA A 185 8.38 -1.68 -0.69
CA ALA A 185 8.44 -1.87 0.76
C ALA A 185 9.74 -1.31 1.37
N ALA A 186 10.87 -1.56 0.71
CA ALA A 186 12.18 -1.10 1.18
C ALA A 186 12.31 0.43 1.19
N GLN A 187 11.79 1.13 0.17
CA GLN A 187 11.80 2.59 0.18
C GLN A 187 10.89 3.16 1.26
N PHE A 188 9.73 2.54 1.49
CA PHE A 188 8.86 2.95 2.58
C PHE A 188 9.55 2.78 3.94
N HIS A 189 10.12 1.58 4.20
CA HIS A 189 10.94 1.35 5.40
C HIS A 189 12.10 2.34 5.52
N HIS A 190 12.77 2.70 4.42
CA HIS A 190 13.84 3.68 4.44
C HIS A 190 13.35 5.04 4.96
N PHE A 191 12.20 5.52 4.49
CA PHE A 191 11.67 6.83 4.90
C PHE A 191 10.98 6.82 6.27
N THR A 192 10.72 5.65 6.88
CA THR A 192 10.39 5.58 8.32
C THR A 192 11.63 5.77 9.22
N GLY A 193 12.79 6.11 8.64
CA GLY A 193 14.05 6.20 9.36
C GLY A 193 14.70 4.84 9.62
N ARG A 194 14.24 3.79 8.92
CA ARG A 194 14.61 2.38 9.16
C ARG A 194 14.34 1.94 10.59
N ASN A 195 13.32 2.50 11.21
CA ASN A 195 13.03 2.37 12.63
C ASN A 195 11.61 1.85 12.90
N SER A 196 11.08 1.10 11.96
CA SER A 196 9.83 0.34 12.01
C SER A 196 10.06 -1.04 11.43
N VAL A 197 9.19 -1.99 11.69
CA VAL A 197 9.23 -3.31 11.05
C VAL A 197 8.30 -3.31 9.85
N VAL A 198 8.85 -3.50 8.64
CA VAL A 198 8.07 -3.57 7.40
C VAL A 198 8.13 -4.98 6.84
N LEU A 199 6.95 -5.55 6.61
CA LEU A 199 6.74 -6.80 5.91
C LEU A 199 5.94 -6.52 4.64
N PHE A 200 6.35 -7.04 3.48
CA PHE A 200 5.51 -6.97 2.29
C PHE A 200 4.91 -8.32 1.96
N TYR A 201 3.67 -8.27 1.47
CA TYR A 201 2.99 -9.44 0.95
C TYR A 201 3.02 -9.45 -0.57
N ALA A 202 3.75 -10.39 -1.15
CA ALA A 202 3.90 -10.51 -2.59
C ALA A 202 2.93 -11.55 -3.17
N TRP A 203 1.69 -11.15 -3.48
CA TRP A 203 0.71 -12.03 -4.11
C TRP A 203 1.00 -12.26 -5.60
N PRO A 204 0.51 -13.37 -6.23
CA PRO A 204 0.86 -13.74 -7.60
C PRO A 204 0.16 -12.87 -8.67
N SER A 205 0.44 -11.55 -8.72
CA SER A 205 0.01 -10.72 -9.83
C SER A 205 0.87 -10.95 -11.07
N ALA A 206 0.27 -10.83 -12.26
CA ALA A 206 0.96 -10.94 -13.54
C ALA A 206 1.77 -9.66 -13.82
N GLU A 207 2.87 -9.81 -14.57
CA GLU A 207 3.73 -8.69 -14.94
C GLU A 207 3.24 -7.98 -16.24
N SER A 208 1.93 -7.88 -16.45
CA SER A 208 1.34 -7.29 -17.66
C SER A 208 -0.12 -6.90 -17.46
N PHE A 209 -0.47 -5.67 -17.80
CA PHE A 209 -1.87 -5.22 -17.81
C PHE A 209 -2.79 -6.04 -18.73
N LEU A 210 -2.24 -6.65 -19.79
CA LEU A 210 -3.02 -7.55 -20.67
C LEU A 210 -3.49 -8.82 -19.94
N ARG A 211 -2.94 -9.12 -18.77
CA ARG A 211 -3.30 -10.27 -17.95
C ARG A 211 -4.06 -9.88 -16.67
N TYR A 212 -4.66 -8.70 -16.66
CA TYR A 212 -5.40 -8.19 -15.50
C TYR A 212 -6.49 -9.16 -15.00
N ALA A 213 -7.23 -9.84 -15.90
CA ALA A 213 -8.19 -10.87 -15.51
C ALA A 213 -7.54 -12.06 -14.74
N VAL A 214 -6.28 -12.35 -15.01
CA VAL A 214 -5.50 -13.35 -14.24
C VAL A 214 -5.19 -12.80 -12.86
N ASP A 215 -4.90 -11.50 -12.73
CA ASP A 215 -4.65 -10.84 -11.46
C ASP A 215 -5.88 -10.89 -10.56
N VAL A 216 -7.07 -10.58 -11.09
CA VAL A 216 -8.35 -10.67 -10.36
C VAL A 216 -8.57 -12.09 -9.81
N ASN A 217 -8.37 -13.12 -10.64
CA ASN A 217 -8.50 -14.51 -10.19
C ASN A 217 -7.45 -14.89 -9.12
N ASN A 218 -6.20 -14.47 -9.31
CA ASN A 218 -5.14 -14.75 -8.35
C ASN A 218 -5.35 -13.99 -7.03
N ALA A 219 -5.87 -12.76 -7.07
CA ALA A 219 -6.26 -12.03 -5.87
C ALA A 219 -7.31 -12.81 -5.06
N GLY A 220 -8.40 -13.29 -5.70
CA GLY A 220 -9.43 -14.08 -5.03
C GLY A 220 -8.88 -15.37 -4.39
N ARG A 221 -7.96 -16.07 -5.07
CA ARG A 221 -7.29 -17.26 -4.51
C ARG A 221 -6.33 -16.92 -3.35
N THR A 222 -5.85 -15.69 -3.30
CA THR A 222 -4.93 -15.22 -2.27
C THR A 222 -5.66 -14.83 -0.97
N VAL A 223 -6.92 -14.44 -1.04
CA VAL A 223 -7.74 -13.98 0.10
C VAL A 223 -7.62 -14.86 1.34
N PRO A 224 -7.87 -16.19 1.29
CA PRO A 224 -7.77 -17.04 2.48
C PRO A 224 -6.34 -17.15 3.03
N VAL A 225 -5.33 -17.11 2.16
CA VAL A 225 -3.92 -17.17 2.58
C VAL A 225 -3.51 -15.89 3.28
N PHE A 226 -3.97 -14.75 2.79
CA PHE A 226 -3.70 -13.46 3.42
C PHE A 226 -4.45 -13.29 4.74
N SER A 227 -5.73 -13.70 4.83
CA SER A 227 -6.48 -13.76 6.09
C SER A 227 -5.73 -14.59 7.13
N ARG A 228 -5.19 -15.75 6.72
CA ARG A 228 -4.36 -16.60 7.57
C ARG A 228 -3.07 -15.93 8.03
N LEU A 229 -2.41 -15.16 7.15
CA LEU A 229 -1.23 -14.39 7.54
C LEU A 229 -1.55 -13.37 8.65
N LEU A 230 -2.70 -12.69 8.57
CA LEU A 230 -3.12 -11.74 9.61
C LEU A 230 -3.30 -12.43 10.98
N GLU A 231 -3.92 -13.60 11.01
CA GLU A 231 -4.04 -14.40 12.24
C GLU A 231 -2.67 -14.80 12.79
N LEU A 232 -1.75 -15.26 11.93
CA LEU A 232 -0.40 -15.64 12.33
C LEU A 232 0.39 -14.43 12.89
N LEU A 233 0.31 -13.29 12.23
CA LEU A 233 0.95 -12.05 12.72
C LEU A 233 0.34 -11.62 14.06
N GLY A 234 -0.99 -11.66 14.20
CA GLY A 234 -1.66 -11.40 15.46
C GLY A 234 -1.22 -12.33 16.59
N ARG A 235 -1.01 -13.60 16.31
CA ARG A 235 -0.70 -14.61 17.33
C ARG A 235 0.79 -14.67 17.70
N TYR A 236 1.68 -14.55 16.72
CA TYR A 236 3.11 -14.85 16.91
C TYR A 236 4.02 -13.63 16.94
N THR A 237 3.50 -12.42 16.67
CA THR A 237 4.29 -11.20 16.80
C THR A 237 3.96 -10.44 18.10
N LYS A 238 4.90 -9.62 18.54
CA LYS A 238 4.72 -8.67 19.65
C LYS A 238 4.34 -7.28 19.16
N ALA A 239 3.99 -7.12 17.89
CA ALA A 239 3.59 -5.84 17.34
C ALA A 239 2.48 -5.22 18.18
N ARG A 240 2.61 -3.95 18.53
CA ARG A 240 1.57 -3.21 19.23
C ARG A 240 0.35 -3.07 18.32
N HIS A 241 0.59 -2.71 17.06
CA HIS A 241 -0.40 -2.72 15.99
C HIS A 241 0.16 -3.39 14.73
N ILE A 242 -0.73 -3.94 13.93
CA ILE A 242 -0.46 -4.43 12.58
C ILE A 242 -1.17 -3.49 11.62
N ASP A 243 -0.40 -2.62 10.99
CA ASP A 243 -0.87 -1.64 10.02
C ASP A 243 -0.81 -2.21 8.61
N ILE A 244 -1.75 -1.83 7.75
CA ILE A 244 -1.84 -2.38 6.39
C ILE A 244 -1.85 -1.23 5.38
N LEU A 245 -0.88 -1.22 4.46
CA LEU A 245 -0.86 -0.36 3.27
C LEU A 245 -1.21 -1.20 2.05
N ALA A 246 -2.46 -1.09 1.59
CA ALA A 246 -2.96 -1.79 0.40
C ALA A 246 -2.96 -0.84 -0.80
N TYR A 247 -2.20 -1.17 -1.85
CA TYR A 247 -2.10 -0.34 -3.04
C TYR A 247 -2.84 -0.96 -4.22
N SER A 248 -3.70 -0.15 -4.90
CA SER A 248 -4.37 -0.51 -6.15
C SER A 248 -5.11 -1.85 -6.03
N ALA A 249 -4.86 -2.82 -6.90
CA ALA A 249 -5.44 -4.16 -6.83
C ALA A 249 -5.03 -4.98 -5.58
N GLY A 250 -4.11 -4.49 -4.74
CA GLY A 250 -3.91 -5.03 -3.39
C GLY A 250 -5.17 -4.96 -2.53
N ALA A 251 -6.06 -4.00 -2.82
CA ALA A 251 -7.37 -3.91 -2.18
C ALA A 251 -8.28 -5.11 -2.46
N GLN A 252 -8.12 -5.78 -3.62
CA GLN A 252 -8.84 -7.03 -3.95
C GLN A 252 -8.37 -8.23 -3.11
N VAL A 253 -7.22 -8.12 -2.45
CA VAL A 253 -6.73 -9.11 -1.50
C VAL A 253 -7.11 -8.71 -0.07
N VAL A 254 -6.82 -7.46 0.31
CA VAL A 254 -6.95 -7.01 1.71
C VAL A 254 -8.39 -6.87 2.15
N SER A 255 -9.25 -6.18 1.40
CA SER A 255 -10.63 -5.91 1.81
C SER A 255 -11.45 -7.20 2.00
N PRO A 256 -11.49 -8.15 1.04
CA PRO A 256 -12.21 -9.40 1.26
C PRO A 256 -11.53 -10.32 2.30
N ALA A 257 -10.21 -10.21 2.51
CA ALA A 257 -9.55 -11.03 3.54
C ALA A 257 -9.89 -10.55 4.96
N LEU A 258 -10.05 -9.23 5.17
CA LEU A 258 -10.55 -8.68 6.43
C LEU A 258 -12.00 -9.06 6.68
N ALA A 259 -12.86 -9.06 5.63
CA ALA A 259 -14.23 -9.53 5.74
C ALA A 259 -14.29 -11.02 6.11
N LEU A 260 -13.53 -11.86 5.39
CA LEU A 260 -13.42 -13.30 5.68
C LEU A 260 -12.92 -13.55 7.12
N LEU A 261 -11.92 -12.78 7.56
CA LEU A 261 -11.39 -12.87 8.92
C LEU A 261 -12.48 -12.56 9.95
N ARG A 262 -13.25 -11.50 9.74
CA ARG A 262 -14.37 -11.12 10.63
C ARG A 262 -15.49 -12.19 10.62
N GLU A 263 -15.81 -12.75 9.47
CA GLU A 263 -16.81 -13.81 9.33
C GLU A 263 -16.37 -15.11 10.01
N ASN A 264 -15.12 -15.53 9.85
CA ASN A 264 -14.57 -16.71 10.51
C ASN A 264 -14.65 -16.63 12.05
N HIS A 265 -14.58 -15.40 12.59
CA HIS A 265 -14.66 -15.12 14.02
C HIS A 265 -15.98 -14.45 14.44
N ALA A 266 -17.07 -14.66 13.67
CA ALA A 266 -18.36 -13.99 13.91
C ALA A 266 -18.98 -14.29 15.30
N SER A 267 -18.69 -15.46 15.88
CA SER A 267 -19.16 -15.86 17.19
C SER A 267 -18.30 -15.38 18.37
N GLU A 268 -17.12 -14.82 18.09
CA GLU A 268 -16.19 -14.35 19.11
C GLU A 268 -16.55 -12.94 19.61
N ASN A 269 -16.14 -12.62 20.83
CA ASN A 269 -16.27 -11.26 21.34
C ASN A 269 -15.37 -10.31 20.54
N ILE A 270 -15.94 -9.26 19.99
CA ILE A 270 -15.22 -8.30 19.15
C ILE A 270 -14.04 -7.64 19.88
N GLY A 271 -14.15 -7.37 21.18
CA GLY A 271 -13.07 -6.80 21.96
C GLY A 271 -11.88 -7.75 22.11
N GLU A 272 -12.14 -9.06 22.33
CA GLU A 272 -11.11 -10.11 22.39
C GLU A 272 -10.45 -10.31 21.03
N LEU A 273 -11.23 -10.34 19.96
CA LEU A 273 -10.73 -10.46 18.58
C LEU A 273 -9.82 -9.26 18.22
N LYS A 274 -10.21 -8.03 18.56
CA LYS A 274 -9.37 -6.83 18.37
C LYS A 274 -8.05 -6.93 19.12
N GLN A 275 -8.07 -7.40 20.36
CA GLN A 275 -6.85 -7.61 21.17
C GLN A 275 -5.95 -8.69 20.59
N GLN A 276 -6.52 -9.74 20.01
CA GLN A 276 -5.77 -10.82 19.37
C GLN A 276 -5.15 -10.37 18.06
N LEU A 277 -5.91 -9.71 17.19
CA LEU A 277 -5.46 -9.31 15.86
C LEU A 277 -4.61 -8.04 15.89
N ARG A 278 -4.89 -7.11 16.79
CA ARG A 278 -4.20 -5.81 16.92
C ARG A 278 -4.08 -5.02 15.62
N LEU A 279 -5.13 -5.06 14.78
CA LEU A 279 -5.15 -4.28 13.55
C LEU A 279 -5.19 -2.78 13.89
N GLY A 280 -4.21 -2.05 13.41
CA GLY A 280 -4.10 -0.61 13.55
C GLY A 280 -4.72 0.12 12.36
N GLU A 281 -3.91 0.86 11.63
CA GLU A 281 -4.32 1.61 10.45
C GLU A 281 -4.41 0.70 9.22
N VAL A 282 -5.52 0.79 8.48
CA VAL A 282 -5.67 0.15 7.17
C VAL A 282 -5.82 1.24 6.12
N TYR A 283 -4.80 1.43 5.30
CA TYR A 283 -4.73 2.47 4.27
C TYR A 283 -4.90 1.88 2.88
N PHE A 284 -5.98 2.23 2.20
CA PHE A 284 -6.24 1.87 0.81
C PHE A 284 -5.79 3.00 -0.12
N ALA A 285 -4.62 2.84 -0.73
CA ALA A 285 -4.07 3.78 -1.71
C ALA A 285 -4.57 3.46 -3.12
N ALA A 286 -5.36 4.34 -3.74
CA ALA A 286 -5.95 4.15 -5.07
C ALA A 286 -6.60 2.76 -5.26
N PRO A 287 -7.53 2.33 -4.39
CA PRO A 287 -8.01 0.94 -4.38
C PRO A 287 -8.74 0.57 -5.66
N ASP A 288 -8.23 -0.46 -6.34
CA ASP A 288 -8.80 -1.05 -7.55
C ASP A 288 -9.62 -2.30 -7.19
N VAL A 289 -10.78 -2.07 -6.64
CA VAL A 289 -11.79 -3.07 -6.29
C VAL A 289 -13.16 -2.50 -6.65
N ASP A 290 -14.11 -3.35 -7.04
CA ASP A 290 -15.50 -2.96 -7.28
C ASP A 290 -16.04 -2.14 -6.10
N PHE A 291 -16.61 -0.97 -6.38
CA PHE A 291 -17.00 -0.04 -5.33
C PHE A 291 -18.04 -0.60 -4.37
N LYS A 292 -19.08 -1.28 -4.89
CA LYS A 292 -20.12 -1.90 -4.04
C LYS A 292 -19.58 -3.06 -3.23
N VAL A 293 -18.79 -3.94 -3.87
CA VAL A 293 -18.12 -5.06 -3.18
C VAL A 293 -17.20 -4.55 -2.08
N PHE A 294 -16.50 -3.43 -2.33
CA PHE A 294 -15.69 -2.81 -1.29
C PHE A 294 -16.52 -2.33 -0.09
N LEU A 295 -17.66 -1.68 -0.33
CA LEU A 295 -18.55 -1.20 0.73
C LEU A 295 -19.17 -2.35 1.53
N GLU A 296 -19.60 -3.43 0.87
CA GLU A 296 -20.11 -4.64 1.51
C GLU A 296 -19.06 -5.27 2.43
N ASN A 297 -17.83 -5.45 1.93
CA ASN A 297 -16.73 -5.96 2.74
C ASN A 297 -16.42 -5.02 3.91
N LEU A 298 -16.31 -3.71 3.63
CA LEU A 298 -16.00 -2.69 4.64
C LEU A 298 -17.04 -2.70 5.76
N ALA A 299 -18.33 -2.80 5.43
CA ALA A 299 -19.39 -2.88 6.43
C ALA A 299 -19.26 -4.12 7.34
N THR A 300 -18.67 -5.21 6.82
CA THR A 300 -18.43 -6.44 7.59
C THR A 300 -17.28 -6.28 8.59
N TYR A 301 -16.17 -5.58 8.22
CA TYR A 301 -14.96 -5.57 9.04
C TYR A 301 -14.57 -4.20 9.63
N ILE A 302 -15.34 -3.14 9.39
CA ILE A 302 -14.95 -1.78 9.82
C ILE A 302 -14.75 -1.64 11.33
N ASP A 303 -15.32 -2.54 12.11
CA ASP A 303 -15.16 -2.61 13.55
C ASP A 303 -13.85 -3.31 14.01
N LEU A 304 -13.09 -3.97 13.12
CA LEU A 304 -11.85 -4.68 13.46
C LEU A 304 -10.64 -3.77 13.61
N PRO A 305 -10.24 -2.95 12.60
CA PRO A 305 -9.07 -2.09 12.72
C PRO A 305 -9.36 -0.88 13.62
N GLN A 306 -8.30 -0.18 14.02
CA GLN A 306 -8.46 1.09 14.71
C GLN A 306 -9.02 2.15 13.78
N ASN A 307 -8.59 2.14 12.51
CA ASN A 307 -9.06 3.04 11.49
C ASN A 307 -8.88 2.49 10.08
N VAL A 308 -9.74 2.92 9.15
CA VAL A 308 -9.63 2.67 7.72
C VAL A 308 -9.51 4.01 7.00
N THR A 309 -8.50 4.15 6.16
CA THR A 309 -8.34 5.29 5.26
C THR A 309 -8.56 4.85 3.82
N LEU A 310 -9.49 5.51 3.15
CA LEU A 310 -9.79 5.33 1.73
C LEU A 310 -9.34 6.56 0.95
N THR A 311 -8.43 6.41 0.00
CA THR A 311 -8.09 7.52 -0.91
C THR A 311 -8.96 7.47 -2.16
N VAL A 312 -9.50 8.61 -2.55
CA VAL A 312 -10.34 8.80 -3.73
C VAL A 312 -9.70 9.81 -4.67
N ASN A 313 -9.51 9.41 -5.93
CA ASN A 313 -9.08 10.28 -7.02
C ASN A 313 -10.02 10.08 -8.22
N PRO A 314 -10.98 10.97 -8.46
CA PRO A 314 -11.93 10.85 -9.57
C PRO A 314 -11.26 10.86 -10.95
N ASP A 315 -10.08 11.49 -11.04
CA ASP A 315 -9.33 11.64 -12.30
C ASP A 315 -8.36 10.48 -12.56
N ASP A 316 -8.32 9.46 -11.71
CA ASP A 316 -7.39 8.33 -11.84
C ASP A 316 -7.61 7.55 -13.13
N THR A 317 -6.69 7.72 -14.09
CA THR A 317 -6.80 7.12 -15.43
C THR A 317 -6.68 5.60 -15.44
N VAL A 318 -5.97 5.01 -14.46
CA VAL A 318 -5.82 3.55 -14.34
C VAL A 318 -7.12 2.95 -13.82
N LEU A 319 -7.73 3.57 -12.80
CA LEU A 319 -9.01 3.14 -12.26
C LEU A 319 -10.15 3.35 -13.25
N ALA A 320 -10.14 4.45 -14.02
CA ALA A 320 -11.09 4.67 -15.11
C ALA A 320 -11.01 3.56 -16.17
N LEU A 321 -9.79 3.12 -16.54
CA LEU A 321 -9.62 2.01 -17.47
C LEU A 321 -10.11 0.67 -16.88
N ALA A 322 -9.85 0.43 -15.59
CA ALA A 322 -10.34 -0.75 -14.88
C ALA A 322 -11.89 -0.74 -14.79
N ALA A 323 -12.50 0.40 -14.47
CA ALA A 323 -13.95 0.56 -14.45
C ALA A 323 -14.60 0.25 -15.82
N MET A 324 -14.01 0.74 -16.92
CA MET A 324 -14.47 0.41 -18.28
C MET A 324 -14.38 -1.09 -18.58
N HIS A 325 -13.35 -1.77 -18.08
CA HIS A 325 -13.18 -3.21 -18.31
C HIS A 325 -14.20 -4.05 -17.51
N HIS A 326 -14.55 -3.64 -16.30
CA HIS A 326 -15.48 -4.33 -15.42
C HIS A 326 -16.92 -3.83 -15.51
N ASN A 327 -17.15 -2.68 -16.17
CA ASN A 327 -18.44 -1.99 -16.27
C ASN A 327 -19.05 -1.61 -14.90
N VAL A 328 -18.17 -1.33 -13.92
CA VAL A 328 -18.50 -0.86 -12.56
C VAL A 328 -17.39 0.07 -12.06
N SER A 329 -17.74 1.06 -11.23
CA SER A 329 -16.76 1.98 -10.67
C SER A 329 -15.81 1.29 -9.68
N ARG A 330 -14.68 1.92 -9.40
CA ARG A 330 -13.65 1.41 -8.50
C ARG A 330 -13.66 2.22 -7.20
N ALA A 331 -13.40 1.58 -6.07
CA ALA A 331 -13.45 2.23 -4.76
C ALA A 331 -12.53 3.47 -4.66
N GLY A 332 -11.40 3.50 -5.39
CA GLY A 332 -10.51 4.66 -5.47
C GLY A 332 -10.94 5.75 -6.46
N SER A 333 -11.97 5.51 -7.29
CA SER A 333 -12.61 6.45 -8.21
C SER A 333 -14.09 6.06 -8.32
N PRO A 334 -14.87 6.26 -7.23
CA PRO A 334 -16.25 5.80 -7.14
C PRO A 334 -17.20 6.64 -7.99
N ASP A 335 -18.27 6.01 -8.48
CA ASP A 335 -19.44 6.68 -9.02
C ASP A 335 -20.58 6.60 -7.97
N PRO A 336 -20.93 7.71 -7.31
CA PRO A 336 -22.00 7.73 -6.32
C PRO A 336 -23.37 7.33 -6.86
N ASP A 337 -23.62 7.51 -8.18
CA ASP A 337 -24.89 7.18 -8.82
C ASP A 337 -25.14 5.65 -8.89
N GLU A 338 -24.10 4.83 -8.67
CA GLU A 338 -24.23 3.39 -8.56
C GLU A 338 -24.87 2.95 -7.22
N LEU A 339 -24.86 3.79 -6.19
CA LEU A 339 -25.30 3.44 -4.83
C LEU A 339 -26.83 3.53 -4.68
N SER A 340 -27.40 2.58 -3.95
CA SER A 340 -28.75 2.69 -3.40
C SER A 340 -28.84 3.77 -2.31
N VAL A 341 -30.05 4.18 -1.97
CA VAL A 341 -30.27 5.14 -0.87
C VAL A 341 -29.72 4.63 0.47
N GLU A 342 -29.83 3.33 0.73
CA GLU A 342 -29.30 2.70 1.94
C GLU A 342 -27.77 2.72 1.98
N GLU A 343 -27.12 2.36 0.88
CA GLU A 343 -25.65 2.39 0.75
C GLU A 343 -25.12 3.82 0.89
N THR A 344 -25.76 4.80 0.26
CA THR A 344 -25.40 6.22 0.39
C THR A 344 -25.50 6.67 1.87
N ARG A 345 -26.59 6.34 2.55
CA ARG A 345 -26.72 6.65 4.00
C ARG A 345 -25.62 6.00 4.82
N TRP A 346 -25.31 4.75 4.52
CA TRP A 346 -24.26 4.04 5.24
C TRP A 346 -22.90 4.74 5.06
N VAL A 347 -22.53 5.14 3.83
CA VAL A 347 -21.29 5.89 3.57
C VAL A 347 -21.24 7.21 4.34
N ILE A 348 -22.35 7.97 4.33
CA ILE A 348 -22.47 9.22 5.11
C ILE A 348 -22.25 8.96 6.61
N ASP A 349 -22.94 7.99 7.17
CA ASP A 349 -22.82 7.64 8.59
C ASP A 349 -21.42 7.11 8.93
N ALA A 350 -20.85 6.26 8.07
CA ALA A 350 -19.52 5.70 8.26
C ALA A 350 -18.44 6.80 8.25
N SER A 351 -18.47 7.73 7.30
CA SER A 351 -17.51 8.83 7.22
C SER A 351 -17.55 9.80 8.41
N ARG A 352 -18.64 9.80 9.18
CA ARG A 352 -18.85 10.72 10.31
C ARG A 352 -18.71 10.07 11.68
N LYS A 353 -19.12 8.80 11.82
CA LYS A 353 -19.33 8.13 13.10
C LYS A 353 -18.50 6.87 13.29
N MET A 354 -17.97 6.28 12.20
CA MET A 354 -17.17 5.08 12.23
C MET A 354 -15.68 5.41 12.01
N PRO A 355 -14.77 4.48 12.24
CA PRO A 355 -13.34 4.69 12.00
C PRO A 355 -13.04 4.61 10.49
N LEU A 356 -13.64 5.49 9.70
CA LEU A 356 -13.45 5.64 8.26
C LEU A 356 -13.07 7.08 7.93
N ASP A 357 -11.92 7.24 7.30
CA ASP A 357 -11.47 8.51 6.73
C ASP A 357 -11.40 8.40 5.21
N ILE A 358 -12.04 9.31 4.50
CA ILE A 358 -12.03 9.39 3.04
C ILE A 358 -11.17 10.59 2.64
N LEU A 359 -10.04 10.34 1.99
CA LEU A 359 -9.09 11.35 1.54
C LEU A 359 -9.31 11.65 0.05
N TRP A 360 -9.54 12.91 -0.27
CA TRP A 360 -9.71 13.39 -1.63
C TRP A 360 -8.35 13.78 -2.23
N ILE A 361 -7.91 13.04 -3.24
CA ILE A 361 -6.57 13.17 -3.83
C ILE A 361 -6.73 13.63 -5.29
N THR A 362 -6.59 14.93 -5.55
CA THR A 362 -6.73 15.47 -6.91
C THR A 362 -5.62 16.46 -7.25
N ALA A 363 -5.34 16.62 -8.54
CA ALA A 363 -4.40 17.62 -9.04
C ALA A 363 -4.89 19.07 -8.81
N GLU A 364 -6.16 19.28 -8.53
CA GLU A 364 -6.73 20.60 -8.21
C GLU A 364 -6.34 21.06 -6.80
N THR A 365 -6.24 20.11 -5.86
CA THR A 365 -5.97 20.40 -4.44
C THR A 365 -4.51 20.16 -4.03
N ILE A 366 -3.78 19.36 -4.80
CA ILE A 366 -2.39 18.98 -4.50
C ILE A 366 -1.47 19.54 -5.60
N PRO A 367 -0.64 20.57 -5.30
CA PRO A 367 0.27 21.16 -6.26
C PRO A 367 1.25 20.13 -6.84
N ASP A 368 1.62 20.28 -8.10
CA ASP A 368 2.55 19.42 -8.83
C ASP A 368 2.10 17.95 -8.99
N MET A 369 0.88 17.60 -8.59
CA MET A 369 0.31 16.31 -8.86
C MET A 369 -0.13 16.22 -10.33
N SER A 370 0.30 15.17 -11.01
CA SER A 370 -0.15 14.92 -12.40
C SER A 370 -1.63 14.54 -12.42
N SER A 371 -2.43 15.17 -13.32
CA SER A 371 -3.79 14.73 -13.58
C SER A 371 -3.78 13.25 -13.99
N GLY A 372 -4.71 12.47 -13.45
CA GLY A 372 -4.80 11.03 -13.72
C GLY A 372 -3.80 10.16 -12.94
N SER A 373 -3.11 10.72 -11.95
CA SER A 373 -2.13 10.00 -11.14
C SER A 373 -2.77 8.84 -10.38
N HIS A 374 -2.15 7.65 -10.48
CA HIS A 374 -2.54 6.43 -9.75
C HIS A 374 -1.53 6.07 -8.65
N SER A 375 -0.28 6.50 -8.81
CA SER A 375 0.84 6.11 -7.93
C SER A 375 1.16 7.15 -6.85
N PHE A 376 0.24 8.05 -6.55
CA PHE A 376 0.44 9.23 -5.70
C PHE A 376 1.02 8.94 -4.32
N TRP A 377 0.73 7.78 -3.69
CA TRP A 377 1.22 7.48 -2.34
C TRP A 377 2.76 7.36 -2.26
N TYR A 378 3.42 7.00 -3.36
CA TYR A 378 4.89 6.94 -3.44
C TYR A 378 5.49 7.85 -4.50
N SER A 379 4.68 8.55 -5.30
CA SER A 379 5.18 9.47 -6.33
C SER A 379 4.99 10.94 -5.97
N HIS A 380 4.18 11.24 -4.94
CA HIS A 380 3.92 12.62 -4.53
C HIS A 380 4.35 12.88 -3.07
N PRO A 381 5.23 13.92 -2.82
CA PRO A 381 5.80 14.20 -1.49
C PRO A 381 4.78 14.47 -0.38
N TRP A 382 3.64 15.10 -0.70
CA TRP A 382 2.59 15.38 0.29
C TRP A 382 1.88 14.10 0.73
N VAL A 383 1.46 13.28 -0.23
CA VAL A 383 0.73 12.05 0.07
C VAL A 383 1.63 11.05 0.79
N SER A 384 2.90 10.91 0.37
CA SER A 384 3.85 10.05 1.09
C SER A 384 4.14 10.55 2.51
N THR A 385 4.12 11.87 2.76
CA THR A 385 4.20 12.43 4.11
C THR A 385 2.99 12.03 4.95
N ASP A 386 1.78 12.17 4.42
CA ASP A 386 0.55 11.80 5.11
C ASP A 386 0.54 10.33 5.53
N VAL A 387 0.89 9.44 4.60
CA VAL A 387 1.00 7.99 4.87
C VAL A 387 2.04 7.71 5.97
N LEU A 388 3.20 8.37 5.94
CA LEU A 388 4.23 8.19 6.98
C LEU A 388 3.74 8.66 8.35
N ILE A 389 3.10 9.84 8.44
CA ILE A 389 2.60 10.37 9.71
C ILE A 389 1.51 9.44 10.26
N GLN A 390 0.60 8.98 9.40
CA GLN A 390 -0.46 8.07 9.82
C GLN A 390 0.11 6.82 10.48
N PHE A 391 1.00 6.11 9.83
CA PHE A 391 1.53 4.86 10.36
C PHE A 391 2.48 5.06 11.54
N LEU A 392 3.39 6.04 11.46
CA LEU A 392 4.35 6.27 12.54
C LEU A 392 3.70 6.82 13.81
N PHE A 393 2.54 7.48 13.72
CA PHE A 393 1.90 8.13 14.85
C PHE A 393 0.47 7.65 15.12
N GLN A 394 -0.09 6.72 14.34
CA GLN A 394 -1.50 6.29 14.44
C GLN A 394 -2.44 7.52 14.48
N ALA A 395 -2.10 8.53 13.64
CA ALA A 395 -2.69 9.85 13.73
C ALA A 395 -3.92 9.99 12.83
N ARG A 396 -4.96 10.63 13.33
CA ARG A 396 -6.17 10.95 12.56
C ARG A 396 -5.90 12.08 11.55
N PRO A 397 -6.72 12.24 10.49
CA PRO A 397 -6.46 13.23 9.44
C PRO A 397 -6.24 14.67 9.94
N ALA A 398 -7.05 15.15 10.89
CA ALA A 398 -6.87 16.48 11.46
C ALA A 398 -5.53 16.63 12.21
N GLU A 399 -5.06 15.57 12.88
CA GLU A 399 -3.78 15.54 13.59
C GLU A 399 -2.59 15.56 12.62
N ARG A 400 -2.79 15.07 11.38
CA ARG A 400 -1.80 15.07 10.29
C ARG A 400 -1.78 16.38 9.48
N GLY A 401 -2.65 17.34 9.82
CA GLY A 401 -2.74 18.63 9.13
C GLY A 401 -3.69 18.66 7.93
N LEU A 402 -4.53 17.63 7.76
CA LEU A 402 -5.60 17.62 6.76
C LEU A 402 -6.81 18.43 7.26
N VAL A 403 -7.58 18.97 6.33
CA VAL A 403 -8.78 19.76 6.64
C VAL A 403 -10.05 19.00 6.22
N PRO A 404 -11.10 19.00 7.06
CA PRO A 404 -12.35 18.35 6.72
C PRO A 404 -13.17 19.21 5.77
N TYR A 405 -13.90 18.55 4.89
CA TYR A 405 -14.92 19.11 4.02
C TYR A 405 -16.13 18.21 4.04
N GLU A 406 -17.32 18.81 4.07
CA GLU A 406 -18.57 18.07 3.95
C GLU A 406 -19.18 18.34 2.58
N GLU A 407 -19.35 17.28 1.79
CA GLU A 407 -20.06 17.34 0.53
C GLU A 407 -21.54 17.71 0.74
N ALA A 408 -22.19 18.20 -0.32
CA ALA A 408 -23.59 18.61 -0.26
C ALA A 408 -24.54 17.46 0.11
N ASP A 409 -24.18 16.23 -0.19
CA ASP A 409 -24.87 15.00 0.18
C ASP A 409 -24.59 14.55 1.63
N GLY A 410 -23.62 15.19 2.29
CA GLY A 410 -23.29 14.97 3.69
C GLY A 410 -22.13 14.02 3.96
N VAL A 411 -21.42 13.51 2.95
CA VAL A 411 -20.20 12.74 3.13
C VAL A 411 -19.08 13.64 3.64
N ARG A 412 -18.33 13.17 4.65
CA ARG A 412 -17.13 13.86 5.15
C ARG A 412 -15.91 13.38 4.40
N LEU A 413 -15.23 14.35 3.77
CA LEU A 413 -13.96 14.14 3.06
C LEU A 413 -12.84 14.91 3.76
N TRP A 414 -11.58 14.51 3.48
CA TRP A 414 -10.39 15.16 3.99
C TRP A 414 -9.52 15.63 2.82
N TYR A 415 -9.04 16.86 2.88
CA TYR A 415 -8.26 17.52 1.85
C TYR A 415 -6.91 17.96 2.35
N PHE A 416 -5.95 18.06 1.45
CA PHE A 416 -4.65 18.67 1.68
C PHE A 416 -4.78 20.20 1.57
N PRO A 417 -4.54 20.98 2.65
CA PRO A 417 -4.54 22.44 2.54
C PRO A 417 -3.34 22.93 1.74
N ALA A 418 -3.43 24.14 1.19
CA ALA A 418 -2.35 24.71 0.34
C ALA A 418 -0.99 24.85 1.05
N ASP A 419 -1.00 24.96 2.39
CA ASP A 419 0.17 25.03 3.26
C ASP A 419 0.47 23.68 3.95
N TYR A 420 0.08 22.55 3.33
CA TYR A 420 0.22 21.23 3.93
C TYR A 420 1.66 20.88 4.39
N PRO A 421 2.75 21.26 3.69
CA PRO A 421 4.11 21.02 4.20
C PRO A 421 4.35 21.63 5.58
N GLU A 422 3.89 22.85 5.82
CA GLU A 422 3.98 23.56 7.10
C GLU A 422 3.08 22.90 8.16
N GLN A 423 1.83 22.56 7.79
CA GLN A 423 0.89 21.90 8.69
C GLN A 423 1.40 20.51 9.11
N SER A 424 1.94 19.73 8.19
CA SER A 424 2.50 18.40 8.48
C SER A 424 3.75 18.48 9.37
N SER A 425 4.61 19.49 9.18
CA SER A 425 5.78 19.72 10.04
C SER A 425 5.34 20.05 11.47
N GLN A 426 4.37 20.95 11.65
CA GLN A 426 3.80 21.28 12.96
C GLN A 426 3.10 20.04 13.60
N ALA A 427 2.40 19.26 12.79
CA ALA A 427 1.77 18.00 13.23
C ALA A 427 2.79 17.02 13.81
N ILE A 428 3.90 16.79 13.10
CA ILE A 428 4.99 15.91 13.57
C ILE A 428 5.56 16.40 14.90
N ASN A 429 5.75 17.72 15.07
CA ASN A 429 6.26 18.27 16.31
C ASN A 429 5.31 18.00 17.49
N ARG A 430 4.01 18.29 17.34
CA ARG A 430 2.99 17.98 18.36
C ARG A 430 2.96 16.49 18.71
N LEU A 431 2.87 15.61 17.70
CA LEU A 431 2.78 14.16 17.90
C LEU A 431 4.03 13.57 18.56
N LYS A 432 5.22 14.15 18.31
CA LYS A 432 6.46 13.79 19.00
C LYS A 432 6.47 14.23 20.46
N GLU A 433 5.86 15.35 20.80
CA GLU A 433 5.73 15.85 22.19
C GLU A 433 4.75 15.00 23.01
N GLU A 434 3.62 14.62 22.43
CA GLU A 434 2.61 13.77 23.07
C GLU A 434 3.09 12.34 23.37
N ARG A 435 4.12 11.87 22.66
CA ARG A 435 4.73 10.54 22.88
C ARG A 435 5.93 10.55 23.82
N ARG A 436 6.34 11.72 24.32
CA ARG A 436 7.39 11.84 25.36
C ARG A 436 6.85 11.65 26.75
#